data_7c342a291ceb2e01711b31401d7e0fe6
#
_entry.id   7c342a291ceb2e01711b31401d7e0fe6
#
_cell.length_a   1.000
_cell.length_b   1.000
_cell.length_c   1.000
_cell.angle_alpha   90.00
_cell.angle_beta   90.00
_cell.angle_gamma   90.00
#
_symmetry.space_group_name_H-M   'P 1'
#
loop_
_entity.id
_entity.type
_entity.pdbx_description
1 polymer ?
#
loop_
_entity_poly.entity_id
_entity_poly.type
_entity_poly.pdbx_seq_one_letter_code
_entity_poly.pdbx_strand_id
1 'polypeptide(L)'
;MALTLAAVSIGLKGQMLIRPFNLTVADGEIVTLMGPSGSGKTSLLSFIAGDLEPPFTAAGSVVLNGNSLDGLTPEKRKIGRLFQDDLLFPHLTVGENLMFGITPGSRPERLALMRRGLQHIELEDFEQRPPHTLSGGQRARVSLMRALLAEPSAMLLDEPFNKLDANLRASMRVYVFAHLQARAIPCLLVSHDRADAPEGGRVLVISRSGEVRDD
;
A
#
# COMPACT_ATOMS: atom_id res chain seq x y z
N MET A 1 12.10 -3.68 12.59
CA MET A 1 11.18 -2.54 12.40
C MET A 1 9.75 -3.05 12.57
N ALA A 2 8.80 -2.23 13.06
CA ALA A 2 7.40 -2.66 13.16
C ALA A 2 6.48 -1.45 12.98
N LEU A 3 5.29 -1.68 12.40
CA LEU A 3 4.19 -0.73 12.39
C LEU A 3 3.20 -1.12 13.49
N THR A 4 2.98 -0.22 14.45
CA THR A 4 2.07 -0.47 15.58
C THR A 4 0.95 0.56 15.61
N LEU A 5 -0.27 0.07 15.75
CA LEU A 5 -1.49 0.85 15.96
C LEU A 5 -1.95 0.61 17.40
N ALA A 6 -2.18 1.67 18.17
CA ALA A 6 -2.67 1.55 19.54
C ALA A 6 -4.01 2.27 19.70
N ALA A 7 -5.02 1.52 20.11
CA ALA A 7 -6.42 1.97 20.32
C ALA A 7 -6.98 2.76 19.12
N VAL A 8 -6.60 2.38 17.88
CA VAL A 8 -7.01 3.11 16.67
C VAL A 8 -8.49 2.87 16.38
N SER A 9 -9.21 3.94 16.11
CA SER A 9 -10.62 3.91 15.72
C SER A 9 -10.88 4.90 14.59
N ILE A 10 -11.88 4.60 13.75
CA ILE A 10 -12.30 5.46 12.62
C ILE A 10 -13.79 5.73 12.71
N GLY A 11 -14.17 7.00 12.60
CA GLY A 11 -15.55 7.45 12.57
C GLY A 11 -15.89 8.25 11.31
N LEU A 12 -17.17 8.31 10.99
CA LEU A 12 -17.71 9.11 9.90
C LEU A 12 -19.03 9.76 10.35
N LYS A 13 -19.09 11.09 10.39
CA LYS A 13 -20.31 11.86 10.74
C LYS A 13 -20.96 11.36 12.04
N GLY A 14 -20.17 11.06 13.07
CA GLY A 14 -20.64 10.58 14.37
C GLY A 14 -20.92 9.06 14.45
N GLN A 15 -20.84 8.34 13.33
CA GLN A 15 -20.94 6.88 13.30
C GLN A 15 -19.56 6.25 13.39
N MET A 16 -19.37 5.26 14.29
CA MET A 16 -18.14 4.48 14.38
C MET A 16 -18.09 3.45 13.25
N LEU A 17 -17.09 3.56 12.39
CA LEU A 17 -16.83 2.58 11.32
C LEU A 17 -15.89 1.47 11.78
N ILE A 18 -14.83 1.83 12.50
CA ILE A 18 -13.88 0.89 13.11
C ILE A 18 -13.78 1.23 14.59
N ARG A 19 -14.10 0.25 15.44
CA ARG A 19 -13.97 0.36 16.89
C ARG A 19 -12.51 0.35 17.31
N PRO A 20 -12.17 0.90 18.49
CA PRO A 20 -10.80 0.89 18.97
C PRO A 20 -10.19 -0.51 18.95
N PHE A 21 -9.05 -0.66 18.27
CA PHE A 21 -8.31 -1.92 18.19
C PHE A 21 -6.80 -1.66 18.22
N ASN A 22 -6.06 -2.71 18.50
CA ASN A 22 -4.59 -2.70 18.47
C ASN A 22 -4.10 -3.64 17.38
N LEU A 23 -3.02 -3.26 16.72
CA LEU A 23 -2.36 -4.06 15.70
C LEU A 23 -0.88 -3.81 15.74
N THR A 24 -0.08 -4.88 15.69
CA THR A 24 1.35 -4.81 15.38
C THR A 24 1.60 -5.62 14.12
N VAL A 25 2.24 -5.00 13.15
CA VAL A 25 2.74 -5.63 11.93
C VAL A 25 4.26 -5.67 12.05
N ALA A 26 4.82 -6.87 12.12
CA ALA A 26 6.24 -7.09 12.30
C ALA A 26 7.04 -6.84 10.99
N ASP A 27 8.35 -6.88 11.10
CA ASP A 27 9.28 -6.78 9.96
C ASP A 27 8.97 -7.81 8.89
N GLY A 28 8.72 -7.33 7.66
CA GLY A 28 8.39 -8.19 6.54
C GLY A 28 7.06 -8.92 6.64
N GLU A 29 6.31 -8.71 7.73
CA GLU A 29 4.96 -9.24 7.86
C GLU A 29 3.99 -8.51 6.94
N ILE A 30 3.12 -9.28 6.31
CA ILE A 30 2.01 -8.75 5.51
C ILE A 30 0.71 -9.17 6.19
N VAL A 31 0.04 -8.20 6.78
CA VAL A 31 -1.28 -8.40 7.40
C VAL A 31 -2.34 -7.99 6.39
N THR A 32 -3.29 -8.88 6.12
CA THR A 32 -4.41 -8.58 5.21
C THR A 32 -5.63 -8.14 6.00
N LEU A 33 -6.19 -7.00 5.66
CA LEU A 33 -7.40 -6.44 6.26
C LEU A 33 -8.58 -6.62 5.30
N MET A 34 -9.58 -7.38 5.72
CA MET A 34 -10.79 -7.66 4.97
C MET A 34 -12.01 -7.02 5.64
N GLY A 35 -13.11 -6.97 4.92
CA GLY A 35 -14.39 -6.46 5.44
C GLY A 35 -15.27 -5.89 4.33
N PRO A 36 -16.55 -5.62 4.63
CA PRO A 36 -17.50 -5.11 3.64
C PRO A 36 -17.09 -3.74 3.09
N SER A 37 -17.63 -3.39 1.92
CA SER A 37 -17.48 -2.04 1.36
C SER A 37 -18.03 -1.00 2.35
N GLY A 38 -17.34 0.13 2.49
CA GLY A 38 -17.73 1.19 3.42
C GLY A 38 -17.38 0.93 4.88
N SER A 39 -16.70 -0.16 5.24
CA SER A 39 -16.30 -0.45 6.64
C SER A 39 -15.13 0.41 7.16
N GLY A 40 -14.59 1.35 6.35
CA GLY A 40 -13.54 2.26 6.78
C GLY A 40 -12.10 1.78 6.50
N LYS A 41 -11.89 0.71 5.73
CA LYS A 41 -10.55 0.18 5.40
C LYS A 41 -9.64 1.24 4.78
N THR A 42 -10.08 1.88 3.71
CA THR A 42 -9.35 2.98 3.04
C THR A 42 -9.10 4.16 3.98
N SER A 43 -10.09 4.50 4.84
CA SER A 43 -9.95 5.57 5.83
C SER A 43 -8.94 5.22 6.92
N LEU A 44 -8.83 3.94 7.30
CA LEU A 44 -7.79 3.47 8.20
C LEU A 44 -6.40 3.64 7.55
N LEU A 45 -6.25 3.26 6.28
CA LEU A 45 -5.00 3.49 5.55
C LEU A 45 -4.67 4.99 5.48
N SER A 46 -5.67 5.85 5.25
CA SER A 46 -5.49 7.30 5.25
C SER A 46 -5.03 7.84 6.61
N PHE A 47 -5.61 7.34 7.70
CA PHE A 47 -5.16 7.71 9.04
C PHE A 47 -3.70 7.32 9.30
N ILE A 48 -3.31 6.10 8.94
CA ILE A 48 -1.94 5.62 9.09
C ILE A 48 -0.98 6.44 8.22
N ALA A 49 -1.36 6.76 6.98
CA ALA A 49 -0.57 7.58 6.06
C ALA A 49 -0.49 9.06 6.47
N GLY A 50 -1.45 9.55 7.28
CA GLY A 50 -1.51 10.94 7.73
C GLY A 50 -2.27 11.88 6.78
N ASP A 51 -3.08 11.34 5.88
CA ASP A 51 -3.86 12.06 4.87
C ASP A 51 -5.38 11.86 5.05
N LEU A 52 -5.83 11.52 6.26
CA LEU A 52 -7.26 11.39 6.55
C LEU A 52 -7.93 12.76 6.53
N GLU A 53 -8.92 12.93 5.65
CA GLU A 53 -9.63 14.18 5.47
C GLU A 53 -11.05 14.17 6.09
N PRO A 54 -11.59 15.35 6.46
CA PRO A 54 -13.00 15.45 6.81
C PRO A 54 -13.92 14.91 5.69
N PRO A 55 -15.07 14.32 6.03
CA PRO A 55 -15.72 14.29 7.34
C PRO A 55 -15.33 13.10 8.24
N PHE A 56 -14.26 12.38 7.91
CA PHE A 56 -13.77 11.30 8.75
C PHE A 56 -13.08 11.83 10.02
N THR A 57 -13.19 11.05 11.09
CA THR A 57 -12.50 11.28 12.37
C THR A 57 -11.73 10.02 12.75
N ALA A 58 -10.62 10.19 13.44
CA ALA A 58 -9.85 9.07 13.97
C ALA A 58 -9.33 9.38 15.38
N ALA A 59 -9.08 8.33 16.15
CA ALA A 59 -8.39 8.40 17.44
C ALA A 59 -7.41 7.23 17.55
N GLY A 60 -6.54 7.29 18.55
CA GLY A 60 -5.45 6.32 18.73
C GLY A 60 -4.12 6.87 18.24
N SER A 61 -3.08 6.05 18.25
CA SER A 61 -1.73 6.42 17.84
C SER A 61 -1.13 5.43 16.85
N VAL A 62 -0.21 5.95 16.03
CA VAL A 62 0.56 5.19 15.05
C VAL A 62 2.03 5.31 15.36
N VAL A 63 2.71 4.18 15.51
CA VAL A 63 4.15 4.12 15.77
C VAL A 63 4.82 3.30 14.67
N LEU A 64 5.90 3.82 14.11
CA LEU A 64 6.72 3.13 13.12
C LEU A 64 8.17 3.09 13.61
N ASN A 65 8.73 1.90 13.75
CA ASN A 65 10.11 1.70 14.21
C ASN A 65 10.40 2.37 15.56
N GLY A 66 9.43 2.33 16.49
CA GLY A 66 9.53 2.96 17.81
C GLY A 66 9.32 4.48 17.83
N ASN A 67 9.09 5.12 16.68
CA ASN A 67 8.82 6.55 16.59
C ASN A 67 7.33 6.81 16.38
N SER A 68 6.74 7.70 17.18
CA SER A 68 5.37 8.16 16.95
C SER A 68 5.26 8.93 15.64
N LEU A 69 4.22 8.62 14.88
CA LEU A 69 3.86 9.35 13.66
C LEU A 69 2.79 10.41 13.90
N ASP A 70 2.29 10.55 15.13
CA ASP A 70 1.21 11.45 15.46
C ASP A 70 1.64 12.90 15.22
N GLY A 71 0.78 13.67 14.53
CA GLY A 71 1.08 15.05 14.13
C GLY A 71 2.09 15.21 12.99
N LEU A 72 2.67 14.13 12.46
CA LEU A 72 3.51 14.21 11.27
C LEU A 72 2.67 14.26 10.00
N THR A 73 3.09 15.11 9.07
CA THR A 73 2.53 15.17 7.72
C THR A 73 2.92 13.91 6.91
N PRO A 74 2.14 13.52 5.86
CA PRO A 74 2.35 12.28 5.13
C PRO A 74 3.79 12.08 4.62
N GLU A 75 4.40 13.13 4.08
CA GLU A 75 5.76 13.07 3.51
C GLU A 75 6.84 12.79 4.57
N LYS A 76 6.57 13.07 5.85
CA LYS A 76 7.50 12.81 6.96
C LYS A 76 7.35 11.41 7.54
N ARG A 77 6.24 10.71 7.26
CA ARG A 77 5.96 9.38 7.81
C ARG A 77 6.78 8.26 7.17
N LYS A 78 7.33 8.49 5.98
CA LYS A 78 8.07 7.47 5.20
C LYS A 78 7.25 6.19 4.95
N ILE A 79 5.95 6.33 4.80
CA ILE A 79 5.03 5.25 4.49
C ILE A 79 4.73 5.30 3.00
N GLY A 80 4.95 4.19 2.31
CA GLY A 80 4.50 4.00 0.93
C GLY A 80 3.01 3.67 0.92
N ARG A 81 2.26 4.32 0.05
CA ARG A 81 0.84 4.05 -0.12
C ARG A 81 0.50 3.80 -1.58
N LEU A 82 -0.17 2.70 -1.83
CA LEU A 82 -0.87 2.46 -3.09
C LEU A 82 -2.34 2.79 -2.88
N PHE A 83 -2.86 3.70 -3.69
CA PHE A 83 -4.27 4.06 -3.72
C PHE A 83 -5.04 3.14 -4.67
N GLN A 84 -6.34 3.05 -4.51
CA GLN A 84 -7.23 2.35 -5.44
C GLN A 84 -7.18 2.93 -6.86
N ASP A 85 -6.97 4.25 -6.96
CA ASP A 85 -6.66 4.94 -8.21
C ASP A 85 -5.17 4.92 -8.48
N ASP A 86 -4.78 4.80 -9.75
CA ASP A 86 -3.38 4.59 -10.15
C ASP A 86 -2.49 5.81 -9.88
N LEU A 87 -3.07 7.02 -9.83
CA LEU A 87 -2.42 8.30 -9.51
C LEU A 87 -1.04 8.49 -10.17
N LEU A 88 -0.90 8.07 -11.44
CA LEU A 88 0.31 8.32 -12.21
C LEU A 88 0.38 9.79 -12.62
N PHE A 89 1.58 10.35 -12.62
CA PHE A 89 1.83 11.70 -13.10
C PHE A 89 1.60 11.76 -14.61
N PRO A 90 0.56 12.45 -15.10
CA PRO A 90 0.16 12.38 -16.51
C PRO A 90 1.14 13.07 -17.46
N HIS A 91 1.97 13.97 -16.93
CA HIS A 91 2.99 14.73 -17.66
C HIS A 91 4.37 14.04 -17.70
N LEU A 92 4.52 12.90 -17.01
CA LEU A 92 5.71 12.08 -17.00
C LEU A 92 5.48 10.80 -17.79
N THR A 93 6.53 10.25 -18.41
CA THR A 93 6.51 8.92 -19.02
C THR A 93 6.39 7.82 -17.94
N VAL A 94 6.18 6.59 -18.35
CA VAL A 94 6.18 5.41 -17.47
C VAL A 94 7.52 5.31 -16.72
N GLY A 95 8.64 5.40 -17.43
CA GLY A 95 9.96 5.36 -16.83
C GLY A 95 10.19 6.50 -15.84
N GLU A 96 9.77 7.71 -16.16
CA GLU A 96 9.87 8.87 -15.26
C GLU A 96 8.99 8.73 -14.03
N ASN A 97 7.78 8.16 -14.16
CA ASN A 97 6.93 7.81 -13.02
C ASN A 97 7.62 6.84 -12.05
N LEU A 98 8.29 5.80 -12.56
CA LEU A 98 9.07 4.87 -11.73
C LEU A 98 10.29 5.56 -11.11
N MET A 99 11.02 6.36 -11.90
CA MET A 99 12.20 7.11 -11.44
C MET A 99 11.87 8.10 -10.32
N PHE A 100 10.63 8.62 -10.27
CA PHE A 100 10.18 9.51 -9.22
C PHE A 100 10.20 8.84 -7.84
N GLY A 101 9.87 7.54 -7.76
CA GLY A 101 9.92 6.78 -6.53
C GLY A 101 11.35 6.45 -6.07
N ILE A 102 12.31 6.35 -7.00
CA ILE A 102 13.68 5.90 -6.69
C ILE A 102 14.51 7.11 -6.22
N THR A 103 14.76 7.21 -4.94
CA THR A 103 15.52 8.33 -4.36
C THR A 103 17.01 8.05 -4.16
N PRO A 104 17.49 6.85 -3.73
CA PRO A 104 18.91 6.59 -3.51
C PRO A 104 19.65 6.21 -4.78
N GLY A 105 20.96 6.53 -4.82
CA GLY A 105 21.88 6.09 -5.86
C GLY A 105 22.12 7.10 -6.97
N SER A 106 23.16 6.83 -7.76
CA SER A 106 23.51 7.56 -8.96
C SER A 106 22.45 7.38 -10.06
N ARG A 107 22.45 8.30 -11.04
CA ARG A 107 21.51 8.20 -12.17
C ARG A 107 21.59 6.85 -12.93
N PRO A 108 22.77 6.27 -13.22
CA PRO A 108 22.84 4.94 -13.84
C PRO A 108 22.24 3.83 -12.98
N GLU A 109 22.48 3.84 -11.66
CA GLU A 109 21.90 2.85 -10.74
C GLU A 109 20.38 2.95 -10.69
N ARG A 110 19.84 4.18 -10.60
CA ARG A 110 18.40 4.43 -10.62
C ARG A 110 17.75 3.98 -11.93
N LEU A 111 18.39 4.22 -13.08
CA LEU A 111 17.93 3.73 -14.38
C LEU A 111 17.93 2.20 -14.44
N ALA A 112 18.96 1.55 -13.90
CA ALA A 112 19.03 0.09 -13.85
C ALA A 112 17.92 -0.49 -12.95
N LEU A 113 17.61 0.14 -11.81
CA LEU A 113 16.50 -0.24 -10.93
C LEU A 113 15.15 -0.07 -11.63
N MET A 114 14.93 1.06 -12.29
CA MET A 114 13.71 1.35 -13.04
C MET A 114 13.46 0.31 -14.14
N ARG A 115 14.48 -0.01 -14.95
CA ARG A 115 14.36 -1.01 -16.02
C ARG A 115 14.10 -2.40 -15.50
N ARG A 116 14.75 -2.82 -14.40
CA ARG A 116 14.41 -4.07 -13.71
C ARG A 116 12.97 -4.07 -13.21
N GLY A 117 12.51 -2.94 -12.67
CA GLY A 117 11.11 -2.77 -12.29
C GLY A 117 10.16 -2.98 -13.47
N LEU A 118 10.44 -2.42 -14.65
CA LEU A 118 9.66 -2.62 -15.87
C LEU A 118 9.61 -4.09 -16.29
N GLN A 119 10.74 -4.82 -16.20
CA GLN A 119 10.80 -6.26 -16.49
C GLN A 119 9.89 -7.06 -15.54
N HIS A 120 9.92 -6.78 -14.25
CA HIS A 120 9.07 -7.48 -13.27
C HIS A 120 7.57 -7.26 -13.47
N ILE A 121 7.17 -6.17 -14.11
CA ILE A 121 5.78 -5.87 -14.43
C ILE A 121 5.42 -6.13 -15.90
N GLU A 122 6.32 -6.77 -16.67
CA GLU A 122 6.13 -7.11 -18.09
C GLU A 122 5.78 -5.87 -18.95
N LEU A 123 6.55 -4.79 -18.78
CA LEU A 123 6.38 -3.52 -19.51
C LEU A 123 7.73 -2.93 -19.97
N GLU A 124 8.70 -3.77 -20.39
CA GLU A 124 10.06 -3.38 -20.77
C GLU A 124 10.07 -2.30 -21.87
N ASP A 125 9.19 -2.44 -22.84
CA ASP A 125 9.11 -1.55 -24.00
C ASP A 125 8.30 -0.26 -23.73
N PHE A 126 7.84 -0.06 -22.48
CA PHE A 126 6.95 1.04 -22.13
C PHE A 126 7.64 2.24 -21.49
N GLU A 127 8.97 2.21 -21.33
CA GLU A 127 9.74 3.25 -20.63
C GLU A 127 9.36 4.67 -21.06
N GLN A 128 9.20 4.90 -22.38
CA GLN A 128 8.92 6.21 -22.98
C GLN A 128 7.41 6.49 -23.19
N ARG A 129 6.53 5.55 -22.86
CA ARG A 129 5.09 5.75 -23.09
C ARG A 129 4.46 6.70 -22.08
N PRO A 130 3.56 7.58 -22.51
CA PRO A 130 2.74 8.38 -21.61
C PRO A 130 1.68 7.52 -20.90
N PRO A 131 1.34 7.78 -19.62
CA PRO A 131 0.39 6.97 -18.83
C PRO A 131 -1.01 6.83 -19.45
N HIS A 132 -1.48 7.84 -20.19
CA HIS A 132 -2.81 7.79 -20.83
C HIS A 132 -2.91 6.77 -21.97
N THR A 133 -1.79 6.25 -22.48
CA THR A 133 -1.76 5.20 -23.52
C THR A 133 -1.83 3.79 -22.95
N LEU A 134 -1.79 3.64 -21.63
CA LEU A 134 -1.78 2.36 -20.93
C LEU A 134 -3.22 1.89 -20.66
N SER A 135 -3.42 0.56 -20.65
CA SER A 135 -4.64 -0.05 -20.08
C SER A 135 -4.73 0.17 -18.56
N GLY A 136 -5.92 -0.04 -17.97
CA GLY A 136 -6.11 0.07 -16.52
C GLY A 136 -5.16 -0.84 -15.73
N GLY A 137 -5.01 -2.11 -16.14
CA GLY A 137 -4.10 -3.06 -15.52
C GLY A 137 -2.62 -2.67 -15.68
N GLN A 138 -2.24 -2.11 -16.83
CA GLN A 138 -0.87 -1.59 -17.03
C GLN A 138 -0.59 -0.40 -16.10
N ARG A 139 -1.52 0.55 -15.98
CA ARG A 139 -1.38 1.66 -15.04
C ARG A 139 -1.25 1.19 -13.59
N ALA A 140 -2.10 0.24 -13.18
CA ALA A 140 -2.05 -0.34 -11.84
C ALA A 140 -0.67 -0.97 -11.52
N ARG A 141 -0.10 -1.72 -12.48
CA ARG A 141 1.25 -2.31 -12.34
C ARG A 141 2.33 -1.23 -12.20
N VAL A 142 2.30 -0.19 -13.00
CA VAL A 142 3.26 0.93 -12.91
C VAL A 142 3.12 1.64 -11.55
N SER A 143 1.90 1.90 -11.09
CA SER A 143 1.66 2.54 -9.79
C SER A 143 2.18 1.70 -8.62
N LEU A 144 1.89 0.39 -8.63
CA LEU A 144 2.39 -0.55 -7.63
C LEU A 144 3.92 -0.61 -7.63
N MET A 145 4.55 -0.73 -8.81
CA MET A 145 6.01 -0.77 -8.93
C MET A 145 6.64 0.55 -8.45
N ARG A 146 6.06 1.71 -8.78
CA ARG A 146 6.54 3.01 -8.27
C ARG A 146 6.55 3.05 -6.74
N ALA A 147 5.49 2.54 -6.10
CA ALA A 147 5.40 2.50 -4.64
C ALA A 147 6.45 1.56 -4.02
N LEU A 148 6.73 0.40 -4.63
CA LEU A 148 7.75 -0.54 -4.17
C LEU A 148 9.17 0.00 -4.33
N LEU A 149 9.47 0.64 -5.45
CA LEU A 149 10.80 1.20 -5.75
C LEU A 149 11.16 2.40 -4.85
N ALA A 150 10.19 2.98 -4.17
CA ALA A 150 10.43 4.04 -3.19
C ALA A 150 11.08 3.52 -1.88
N GLU A 151 11.12 2.21 -1.67
CA GLU A 151 11.67 1.53 -0.49
C GLU A 151 11.22 2.19 0.84
N PRO A 152 9.90 2.27 1.07
CA PRO A 152 9.37 2.94 2.25
C PRO A 152 9.64 2.13 3.52
N SER A 153 9.52 2.76 4.69
CA SER A 153 9.66 2.10 5.99
C SER A 153 8.45 1.24 6.40
N ALA A 154 7.31 1.46 5.77
CA ALA A 154 6.10 0.61 5.84
C ALA A 154 5.30 0.77 4.55
N MET A 155 4.49 -0.24 4.19
CA MET A 155 3.68 -0.24 2.97
C MET A 155 2.20 -0.39 3.30
N LEU A 156 1.37 0.45 2.67
CA LEU A 156 -0.09 0.38 2.72
C LEU A 156 -0.61 0.11 1.30
N LEU A 157 -1.28 -1.01 1.10
CA LEU A 157 -1.79 -1.42 -0.20
C LEU A 157 -3.32 -1.47 -0.18
N ASP A 158 -3.98 -0.65 -0.98
CA ASP A 158 -5.44 -0.62 -1.11
C ASP A 158 -5.87 -1.29 -2.41
N GLU A 159 -6.36 -2.54 -2.30
CA GLU A 159 -6.85 -3.38 -3.41
C GLU A 159 -5.82 -3.50 -4.57
N PRO A 160 -4.55 -3.84 -4.31
CA PRO A 160 -3.43 -3.69 -5.27
C PRO A 160 -3.56 -4.55 -6.53
N PHE A 161 -4.35 -5.61 -6.48
CA PHE A 161 -4.42 -6.60 -7.56
C PHE A 161 -5.75 -6.63 -8.31
N ASN A 162 -6.72 -5.78 -7.95
CA ASN A 162 -8.08 -5.83 -8.49
C ASN A 162 -8.19 -5.60 -10.01
N LYS A 163 -7.27 -4.83 -10.58
CA LYS A 163 -7.28 -4.48 -12.01
C LYS A 163 -6.47 -5.45 -12.87
N LEU A 164 -5.95 -6.54 -12.29
CA LEU A 164 -5.10 -7.51 -12.94
C LEU A 164 -5.89 -8.77 -13.32
N ASP A 165 -5.55 -9.36 -14.46
CA ASP A 165 -6.04 -10.70 -14.80
C ASP A 165 -5.46 -11.78 -13.88
N ALA A 166 -6.06 -12.96 -13.87
CA ALA A 166 -5.76 -14.00 -12.89
C ALA A 166 -4.29 -14.46 -12.88
N ASN A 167 -3.67 -14.62 -14.06
CA ASN A 167 -2.29 -15.10 -14.17
C ASN A 167 -1.31 -14.03 -13.67
N LEU A 168 -1.50 -12.81 -14.15
CA LEU A 168 -0.67 -11.67 -13.77
C LEU A 168 -0.85 -11.31 -12.29
N ARG A 169 -2.07 -11.43 -11.75
CA ARG A 169 -2.34 -11.24 -10.33
C ARG A 169 -1.55 -12.21 -9.46
N ALA A 170 -1.46 -13.49 -9.86
CA ALA A 170 -0.69 -14.49 -9.13
C ALA A 170 0.81 -14.17 -9.14
N SER A 171 1.40 -13.87 -10.29
CA SER A 171 2.82 -13.52 -10.41
C SER A 171 3.16 -12.23 -9.65
N MET A 172 2.31 -11.20 -9.74
CA MET A 172 2.51 -9.95 -9.03
C MET A 172 2.43 -10.10 -7.50
N ARG A 173 1.51 -10.93 -6.98
CA ARG A 173 1.48 -11.25 -5.54
C ARG A 173 2.80 -11.85 -5.06
N VAL A 174 3.27 -12.87 -5.75
CA VAL A 174 4.55 -13.52 -5.41
C VAL A 174 5.68 -12.49 -5.40
N TYR A 175 5.78 -11.66 -6.43
CA TYR A 175 6.81 -10.63 -6.53
C TYR A 175 6.72 -9.60 -5.39
N VAL A 176 5.53 -9.04 -5.16
CA VAL A 176 5.31 -8.01 -4.12
C VAL A 176 5.64 -8.56 -2.73
N PHE A 177 5.15 -9.75 -2.40
CA PHE A 177 5.38 -10.35 -1.09
C PHE A 177 6.85 -10.67 -0.86
N ALA A 178 7.53 -11.28 -1.84
CA ALA A 178 8.96 -11.54 -1.77
C ALA A 178 9.77 -10.24 -1.62
N HIS A 179 9.38 -9.17 -2.33
CA HIS A 179 10.04 -7.87 -2.25
C HIS A 179 9.92 -7.24 -0.85
N LEU A 180 8.72 -7.25 -0.27
CA LEU A 180 8.46 -6.69 1.06
C LEU A 180 9.18 -7.49 2.16
N GLN A 181 9.13 -8.81 2.08
CA GLN A 181 9.81 -9.71 3.02
C GLN A 181 11.33 -9.56 2.97
N ALA A 182 11.92 -9.56 1.77
CA ALA A 182 13.37 -9.43 1.59
C ALA A 182 13.93 -8.09 2.13
N ARG A 183 13.11 -7.06 2.18
CA ARG A 183 13.46 -5.72 2.72
C ARG A 183 12.96 -5.47 4.13
N ALA A 184 12.36 -6.49 4.76
CA ALA A 184 11.78 -6.40 6.09
C ALA A 184 10.78 -5.21 6.23
N ILE A 185 9.99 -4.92 5.18
CA ILE A 185 9.01 -3.84 5.16
C ILE A 185 7.67 -4.36 5.71
N PRO A 186 7.16 -3.87 6.86
CA PRO A 186 5.84 -4.21 7.35
C PRO A 186 4.77 -3.69 6.40
N CYS A 187 3.74 -4.51 6.11
CA CYS A 187 2.70 -4.17 5.15
C CYS A 187 1.29 -4.42 5.70
N LEU A 188 0.42 -3.43 5.52
CA LEU A 188 -1.03 -3.60 5.68
C LEU A 188 -1.67 -3.60 4.30
N LEU A 189 -2.20 -4.76 3.92
CA LEU A 189 -2.88 -5.01 2.65
C LEU A 189 -4.39 -5.00 2.86
N VAL A 190 -5.11 -4.17 2.15
CA VAL A 190 -6.58 -4.21 2.07
C VAL A 190 -6.99 -4.99 0.84
N SER A 191 -7.82 -6.01 1.01
CA SER A 191 -8.46 -6.73 -0.09
C SER A 191 -9.84 -7.26 0.31
N HIS A 192 -10.70 -7.49 -0.67
CA HIS A 192 -11.94 -8.21 -0.51
C HIS A 192 -11.82 -9.68 -0.97
N ASP A 193 -10.70 -10.08 -1.56
CA ASP A 193 -10.41 -11.43 -2.03
C ASP A 193 -9.38 -12.10 -1.10
N ARG A 194 -9.78 -13.21 -0.47
CA ARG A 194 -8.88 -13.97 0.42
C ARG A 194 -7.66 -14.53 -0.33
N ALA A 195 -7.77 -14.76 -1.62
CA ALA A 195 -6.65 -15.20 -2.44
C ALA A 195 -5.51 -14.16 -2.53
N ASP A 196 -5.75 -12.89 -2.17
CA ASP A 196 -4.71 -11.87 -2.10
C ASP A 196 -3.90 -11.90 -0.80
N ALA A 197 -4.34 -12.62 0.23
CA ALA A 197 -3.55 -12.82 1.43
C ALA A 197 -2.36 -13.75 1.15
N PRO A 198 -1.18 -13.53 1.75
CA PRO A 198 -0.09 -14.50 1.73
C PRO A 198 -0.56 -15.85 2.31
N GLU A 199 -0.02 -16.94 1.78
CA GLU A 199 -0.28 -18.26 2.34
C GLU A 199 0.21 -18.33 3.79
N GLY A 200 -0.66 -18.74 4.73
CA GLY A 200 -0.38 -18.72 6.16
C GLY A 200 -0.26 -17.32 6.77
N GLY A 201 -0.49 -16.26 5.98
CA GLY A 201 -0.44 -14.88 6.46
C GLY A 201 -1.61 -14.53 7.38
N ARG A 202 -1.39 -13.56 8.26
CA ARG A 202 -2.40 -13.06 9.18
C ARG A 202 -3.48 -12.29 8.44
N VAL A 203 -4.74 -12.63 8.71
CA VAL A 203 -5.92 -11.97 8.14
C VAL A 203 -6.76 -11.37 9.27
N LEU A 204 -7.10 -10.10 9.12
CA LEU A 204 -8.02 -9.38 10.00
C LEU A 204 -9.32 -9.11 9.26
N VAL A 205 -10.44 -9.26 9.96
CA VAL A 205 -11.76 -8.96 9.39
C VAL A 205 -12.44 -7.86 10.19
N ILE A 206 -12.89 -6.82 9.48
CA ILE A 206 -13.78 -5.81 10.05
C ILE A 206 -15.21 -6.30 9.91
N SER A 207 -15.90 -6.48 11.05
CA SER A 207 -17.31 -6.85 11.08
C SER A 207 -18.21 -5.68 10.70
N ARG A 208 -19.49 -5.94 10.46
CA ARG A 208 -20.50 -4.87 10.25
C ARG A 208 -20.70 -3.98 11.47
N SER A 209 -20.34 -4.44 12.67
CA SER A 209 -20.37 -3.64 13.89
C SER A 209 -19.10 -2.81 14.12
N GLY A 210 -18.13 -2.86 13.21
CA GLY A 210 -16.86 -2.14 13.27
C GLY A 210 -15.80 -2.82 14.15
N GLU A 211 -16.02 -4.04 14.62
CA GLU A 211 -15.02 -4.78 15.37
C GLU A 211 -13.99 -5.40 14.41
N VAL A 212 -12.72 -5.31 14.77
CA VAL A 212 -11.61 -5.93 14.07
C VAL A 212 -11.21 -7.20 14.81
N ARG A 213 -11.18 -8.33 14.13
CA ARG A 213 -10.82 -9.64 14.68
C ARG A 213 -9.88 -10.39 13.77
N ASP A 214 -9.04 -11.24 14.33
CA ASP A 214 -8.31 -12.25 13.55
C ASP A 214 -9.32 -13.26 12.97
N ASP A 215 -9.12 -13.68 11.70
CA ASP A 215 -9.99 -14.58 10.94
C ASP A 215 -9.59 -16.05 11.16
#